data_3e094993649d39ac194e5c65429f1daa
#
_entry.id   3e094993649d39ac194e5c65429f1daa
#
_cell.length_a   1.000
_cell.length_b   1.000
_cell.length_c   1.000
_cell.angle_alpha   90.00
_cell.angle_beta   90.00
_cell.angle_gamma   90.00
#
_symmetry.space_group_name_H-M   'P 1'
#
loop_
_entity.id
_entity.type
_entity.pdbx_description
1 polymer ?
#
loop_
_entity_poly.entity_id
_entity_poly.type
_entity_poly.pdbx_seq_one_letter_code
_entity_poly.pdbx_strand_id
1 'polypeptide(L)'
;KQYFTNSDIISIDYVTDGQASTCLLARDLLYPDDQLTIGACDNAMEYSQEEFEIKLNQSNALIWTFRNNSAVLQNPKAYGWVEVDETGTALKVSCKEPISDNPLVDHAVIGSFSFQRAETFLQCVDSMIAKNRRINNEFYIDVTMDESIGLGFVVRPFEVEQYVCWGTPQNLDEYRNS
;
A
#
# COMPACT_ATOMS: atom_id res chain seq x y z
N LYS A 1 -23.66 0.73 3.30
CA LYS A 1 -24.22 -0.60 2.92
C LYS A 1 -25.04 -0.60 1.62
N GLN A 2 -25.37 0.55 1.01
CA GLN A 2 -26.19 0.60 -0.19
C GLN A 2 -25.53 -0.13 -1.39
N TYR A 3 -24.20 -0.05 -1.50
CA TYR A 3 -23.43 -0.64 -2.60
C TYR A 3 -22.69 -1.93 -2.21
N PHE A 4 -22.43 -2.13 -0.91
CA PHE A 4 -21.70 -3.27 -0.37
C PHE A 4 -22.54 -3.93 0.73
N THR A 5 -23.34 -4.91 0.36
CA THR A 5 -24.28 -5.60 1.28
C THR A 5 -23.57 -6.48 2.30
N ASN A 6 -22.37 -6.97 1.99
CA ASN A 6 -21.56 -7.86 2.83
C ASN A 6 -20.37 -7.13 3.45
N SER A 7 -20.55 -5.85 3.86
CA SER A 7 -19.50 -5.07 4.47
C SER A 7 -19.74 -4.88 5.96
N ASP A 8 -18.68 -4.94 6.75
CA ASP A 8 -18.64 -4.50 8.12
C ASP A 8 -18.11 -3.07 8.20
N ILE A 9 -18.69 -2.27 9.10
CA ILE A 9 -18.29 -0.88 9.31
C ILE A 9 -17.85 -0.74 10.75
N ILE A 10 -16.58 -0.37 10.95
CA ILE A 10 -16.02 -0.04 12.25
C ILE A 10 -15.99 1.47 12.37
N SER A 11 -16.84 2.02 13.25
CA SER A 11 -16.88 3.45 13.51
C SER A 11 -15.99 3.80 14.69
N ILE A 12 -15.21 4.86 14.56
CA ILE A 12 -14.34 5.39 15.62
C ILE A 12 -14.62 6.89 15.79
N ASP A 13 -14.40 7.43 16.99
CA ASP A 13 -14.57 8.83 17.37
C ASP A 13 -13.26 9.52 17.79
N TYR A 14 -12.13 8.86 17.46
CA TYR A 14 -10.77 9.34 17.74
C TYR A 14 -9.87 9.18 16.51
N VAL A 15 -8.74 9.87 16.51
CA VAL A 15 -7.69 9.71 15.50
C VAL A 15 -6.74 8.59 15.95
N THR A 16 -6.49 7.63 15.05
CA THR A 16 -5.55 6.54 15.29
C THR A 16 -4.09 6.99 15.11
N ASP A 17 -3.14 6.15 15.51
CA ASP A 17 -1.71 6.38 15.31
C ASP A 17 -1.24 6.15 13.85
N GLY A 18 -2.11 6.35 12.87
CA GLY A 18 -1.82 6.23 11.44
C GLY A 18 -2.52 5.05 10.74
N GLN A 19 -2.23 4.88 9.46
CA GLN A 19 -2.91 3.92 8.58
C GLN A 19 -2.88 2.48 9.11
N ALA A 20 -1.71 2.00 9.53
CA ALA A 20 -1.55 0.63 10.03
C ALA A 20 -2.37 0.40 11.31
N SER A 21 -2.39 1.37 12.22
CA SER A 21 -3.21 1.31 13.43
C SER A 21 -4.70 1.29 13.12
N THR A 22 -5.13 2.02 12.08
CA THR A 22 -6.52 1.99 11.61
C THR A 22 -6.89 0.61 11.06
N CYS A 23 -6.01 0.00 10.26
CA CYS A 23 -6.24 -1.35 9.72
C CYS A 23 -6.34 -2.40 10.84
N LEU A 24 -5.59 -2.25 11.94
CA LEU A 24 -5.64 -3.16 13.07
C LEU A 24 -6.97 -3.15 13.83
N LEU A 25 -7.84 -2.17 13.65
CA LEU A 25 -9.19 -2.19 14.22
C LEU A 25 -10.04 -3.34 13.66
N ALA A 26 -9.68 -3.86 12.48
CA ALA A 26 -10.31 -5.02 11.88
C ALA A 26 -9.66 -6.36 12.28
N ARG A 27 -8.67 -6.37 13.19
CA ARG A 27 -7.89 -7.57 13.55
C ARG A 27 -8.75 -8.79 13.82
N ASP A 28 -9.79 -8.63 14.64
CA ASP A 28 -10.66 -9.74 15.07
C ASP A 28 -11.60 -10.24 13.95
N LEU A 29 -11.65 -9.54 12.82
CA LEU A 29 -12.40 -9.93 11.63
C LEU A 29 -11.53 -10.65 10.59
N LEU A 30 -10.21 -10.68 10.78
CA LEU A 30 -9.27 -11.31 9.84
C LEU A 30 -9.03 -12.77 10.23
N TYR A 31 -9.24 -13.66 9.27
CA TYR A 31 -8.82 -15.05 9.43
C TYR A 31 -7.36 -15.18 8.94
N PRO A 32 -6.48 -15.87 9.68
CA PRO A 32 -5.03 -15.91 9.40
C PRO A 32 -4.67 -16.35 7.99
N ASP A 33 -5.43 -17.30 7.44
CA ASP A 33 -5.15 -17.91 6.12
C ASP A 33 -5.79 -17.14 4.93
N ASP A 34 -6.66 -16.18 5.20
CA ASP A 34 -7.34 -15.43 4.14
C ASP A 34 -6.37 -14.47 3.44
N GLN A 35 -6.58 -14.27 2.15
CA GLN A 35 -5.95 -13.17 1.43
C GLN A 35 -6.49 -11.84 1.97
N LEU A 36 -5.58 -10.89 2.15
CA LEU A 36 -5.92 -9.56 2.62
C LEU A 36 -5.49 -8.51 1.59
N THR A 37 -6.41 -7.66 1.18
CA THR A 37 -6.07 -6.43 0.45
C THR A 37 -6.51 -5.22 1.26
N ILE A 38 -5.57 -4.31 1.49
CA ILE A 38 -5.78 -2.99 2.12
C ILE A 38 -5.77 -1.97 1.00
N GLY A 39 -6.82 -1.17 0.87
CA GLY A 39 -6.95 -0.14 -0.14
C GLY A 39 -7.10 1.24 0.45
N ALA A 40 -6.53 2.25 -0.21
CA ALA A 40 -6.85 3.65 0.05
C ALA A 40 -8.26 3.97 -0.49
N CYS A 41 -8.87 5.02 0.03
CA CYS A 41 -10.24 5.42 -0.34
C CYS A 41 -10.30 6.59 -1.34
N ASP A 42 -9.15 7.11 -1.75
CA ASP A 42 -8.98 8.36 -2.51
C ASP A 42 -8.29 8.16 -3.86
N ASN A 43 -8.36 6.95 -4.39
CA ASN A 43 -7.82 6.62 -5.71
C ASN A 43 -8.63 5.51 -6.39
N ALA A 44 -8.38 5.33 -7.68
CA ALA A 44 -8.79 4.16 -8.45
C ALA A 44 -7.61 3.67 -9.29
N MET A 45 -7.73 2.43 -9.77
CA MET A 45 -6.71 1.80 -10.58
C MET A 45 -7.34 0.81 -11.57
N GLU A 46 -6.73 0.68 -12.73
CA GLU A 46 -7.00 -0.40 -13.67
C GLU A 46 -5.84 -1.39 -13.62
N TYR A 47 -6.14 -2.68 -13.60
CA TYR A 47 -5.16 -3.74 -13.52
C TYR A 47 -5.72 -5.08 -14.05
N SER A 48 -4.83 -5.97 -14.44
CA SER A 48 -5.17 -7.34 -14.80
C SER A 48 -5.35 -8.19 -13.53
N GLN A 49 -6.57 -8.71 -13.34
CA GLN A 49 -6.87 -9.63 -12.23
C GLN A 49 -6.02 -10.90 -12.32
N GLU A 50 -5.80 -11.41 -13.53
CA GLU A 50 -4.99 -12.62 -13.74
C GLU A 50 -3.53 -12.40 -13.33
N GLU A 51 -2.93 -11.26 -13.73
CA GLU A 51 -1.56 -10.93 -13.34
C GLU A 51 -1.43 -10.70 -11.84
N PHE A 52 -2.44 -10.07 -11.23
CA PHE A 52 -2.50 -9.88 -9.78
C PHE A 52 -2.46 -11.24 -9.06
N GLU A 53 -3.31 -12.18 -9.44
CA GLU A 53 -3.39 -13.51 -8.82
C GLU A 53 -2.09 -14.29 -8.99
N ILE A 54 -1.51 -14.29 -10.20
CA ILE A 54 -0.23 -14.95 -10.48
C ILE A 54 0.85 -14.36 -9.57
N LYS A 55 0.96 -13.04 -9.51
CA LYS A 55 2.02 -12.36 -8.76
C LYS A 55 1.86 -12.52 -7.25
N LEU A 56 0.62 -12.47 -6.73
CA LEU A 56 0.34 -12.69 -5.32
C LEU A 56 0.68 -14.13 -4.90
N ASN A 57 0.38 -15.12 -5.75
CA ASN A 57 0.72 -16.53 -5.49
C ASN A 57 2.24 -16.80 -5.49
N GLN A 58 3.04 -15.91 -6.08
CA GLN A 58 4.51 -15.99 -6.10
C GLN A 58 5.18 -15.13 -5.01
N SER A 59 4.39 -14.54 -4.12
CA SER A 59 4.85 -13.57 -3.12
C SER A 59 4.15 -13.79 -1.79
N ASN A 60 4.71 -13.26 -0.71
CA ASN A 60 4.00 -13.17 0.56
C ASN A 60 3.15 -11.87 0.63
N ALA A 61 3.61 -10.82 -0.06
CA ALA A 61 2.89 -9.57 -0.14
C ALA A 61 3.19 -8.81 -1.44
N LEU A 62 2.23 -7.99 -1.88
CA LEU A 62 2.36 -7.07 -3.00
C LEU A 62 2.16 -5.63 -2.55
N ILE A 63 2.98 -4.74 -3.08
CA ILE A 63 2.83 -3.29 -2.97
C ILE A 63 2.30 -2.80 -4.31
N TRP A 64 1.12 -2.19 -4.32
CA TRP A 64 0.55 -1.66 -5.55
C TRP A 64 1.24 -0.35 -5.91
N THR A 65 1.73 -0.28 -7.15
CA THR A 65 2.59 0.81 -7.61
C THR A 65 2.20 1.29 -9.00
N PHE A 66 2.68 2.48 -9.34
CA PHE A 66 2.66 3.00 -10.69
C PHE A 66 4.02 3.63 -11.03
N ARG A 67 4.30 3.81 -12.34
CA ARG A 67 5.48 4.51 -12.86
C ARG A 67 5.08 5.41 -14.03
N ASN A 68 6.03 6.19 -14.54
CA ASN A 68 5.89 7.01 -15.73
C ASN A 68 4.73 8.03 -15.68
N ASN A 69 4.34 8.47 -14.49
CA ASN A 69 3.32 9.48 -14.28
C ASN A 69 3.95 10.77 -13.72
N SER A 70 3.82 11.87 -14.47
CA SER A 70 4.45 13.14 -14.13
C SER A 70 3.96 13.76 -12.81
N ALA A 71 2.84 13.30 -12.26
CA ALA A 71 2.34 13.76 -10.95
C ALA A 71 3.38 13.58 -9.83
N VAL A 72 4.23 12.54 -9.91
CA VAL A 72 5.28 12.30 -8.92
C VAL A 72 6.34 13.41 -8.88
N LEU A 73 6.53 14.15 -9.98
CA LEU A 73 7.52 15.22 -10.07
C LEU A 73 7.11 16.48 -9.30
N GLN A 74 5.82 16.67 -9.08
CA GLN A 74 5.30 17.83 -8.36
C GLN A 74 5.62 17.75 -6.86
N ASN A 75 5.48 16.58 -6.26
CA ASN A 75 5.78 16.35 -4.86
C ASN A 75 6.22 14.89 -4.63
N PRO A 76 7.48 14.54 -4.90
CA PRO A 76 7.98 13.18 -4.71
C PRO A 76 7.86 12.67 -3.26
N LYS A 77 7.86 13.60 -2.28
CA LYS A 77 7.72 13.28 -0.85
C LYS A 77 6.28 12.97 -0.42
N ALA A 78 5.30 13.08 -1.32
CA ALA A 78 3.94 12.62 -1.04
C ALA A 78 3.80 11.09 -1.11
N TYR A 79 4.70 10.42 -1.83
CA TYR A 79 4.61 9.00 -2.14
C TYR A 79 5.56 8.15 -1.28
N GLY A 80 5.21 6.87 -1.13
CA GLY A 80 6.16 5.81 -0.81
C GLY A 80 6.85 5.32 -2.10
N TRP A 81 8.01 4.67 -1.96
CA TRP A 81 8.84 4.22 -3.08
C TRP A 81 9.38 2.83 -2.83
N VAL A 82 9.46 2.02 -3.89
CA VAL A 82 9.93 0.64 -3.79
C VAL A 82 11.21 0.49 -4.59
N GLU A 83 12.30 0.13 -3.91
CA GLU A 83 13.54 -0.31 -4.51
C GLU A 83 13.45 -1.81 -4.81
N VAL A 84 13.84 -2.22 -6.01
CA VAL A 84 13.76 -3.62 -6.46
C VAL A 84 15.12 -4.13 -6.94
N ASP A 85 15.31 -5.45 -6.83
CA ASP A 85 16.41 -6.15 -7.46
C ASP A 85 16.16 -6.45 -8.96
N GLU A 86 17.11 -7.09 -9.60
CA GLU A 86 17.05 -7.47 -11.02
C GLU A 86 15.91 -8.46 -11.33
N THR A 87 15.36 -9.14 -10.30
CA THR A 87 14.24 -10.09 -10.44
C THR A 87 12.87 -9.43 -10.21
N GLY A 88 12.86 -8.13 -9.86
CA GLY A 88 11.66 -7.38 -9.48
C GLY A 88 11.16 -7.70 -8.07
N THR A 89 12.02 -8.24 -7.20
CA THR A 89 11.72 -8.43 -5.77
C THR A 89 12.10 -7.16 -5.01
N ALA A 90 11.24 -6.71 -4.10
CA ALA A 90 11.48 -5.52 -3.31
C ALA A 90 12.64 -5.74 -2.33
N LEU A 91 13.62 -4.83 -2.38
CA LEU A 91 14.76 -4.77 -1.47
C LEU A 91 14.47 -3.85 -0.29
N LYS A 92 13.70 -2.80 -0.53
CA LYS A 92 13.39 -1.76 0.46
C LYS A 92 12.12 -1.01 0.07
N VAL A 93 11.40 -0.55 1.09
CA VAL A 93 10.31 0.42 0.92
C VAL A 93 10.66 1.70 1.68
N SER A 94 10.70 2.81 0.95
CA SER A 94 10.97 4.14 1.51
C SER A 94 9.65 4.89 1.63
N CYS A 95 9.28 5.30 2.84
CA CYS A 95 8.07 6.07 3.08
C CYS A 95 8.38 7.57 3.00
N LYS A 96 7.77 8.27 2.04
CA LYS A 96 7.88 9.73 1.84
C LYS A 96 9.30 10.26 1.53
N GLU A 97 10.21 9.38 1.11
CA GLU A 97 11.56 9.74 0.70
C GLU A 97 11.88 9.07 -0.64
N PRO A 98 12.09 9.85 -1.72
CA PRO A 98 12.49 9.31 -3.03
C PRO A 98 13.74 8.45 -2.93
N ILE A 99 13.81 7.40 -3.75
CA ILE A 99 14.93 6.45 -3.76
C ILE A 99 15.99 6.78 -4.83
N SER A 100 15.66 7.65 -5.79
CA SER A 100 16.57 8.08 -6.85
C SER A 100 16.35 9.55 -7.23
N ASP A 101 17.23 10.06 -8.08
CA ASP A 101 17.10 11.40 -8.69
C ASP A 101 16.09 11.44 -9.85
N ASN A 102 15.55 10.29 -10.26
CA ASN A 102 14.56 10.19 -11.33
C ASN A 102 13.31 9.41 -10.87
N PRO A 103 12.47 10.03 -10.03
CA PRO A 103 11.28 9.38 -9.48
C PRO A 103 10.24 8.95 -10.53
N LEU A 104 10.38 9.43 -11.77
CA LEU A 104 9.46 9.05 -12.85
C LEU A 104 9.53 7.56 -13.21
N VAL A 105 10.72 6.95 -13.09
CA VAL A 105 10.94 5.54 -13.41
C VAL A 105 10.88 4.62 -12.21
N ASP A 106 10.84 5.19 -11.00
CA ASP A 106 10.76 4.44 -9.76
C ASP A 106 9.32 3.97 -9.49
N HIS A 107 9.16 2.88 -8.76
CA HIS A 107 7.87 2.39 -8.32
C HIS A 107 7.29 3.27 -7.20
N ALA A 108 6.36 4.17 -7.56
CA ALA A 108 5.62 4.99 -6.61
C ALA A 108 4.44 4.19 -6.03
N VAL A 109 4.29 4.21 -4.70
CA VAL A 109 3.24 3.48 -3.97
C VAL A 109 1.89 4.18 -4.12
N ILE A 110 0.85 3.42 -4.49
CA ILE A 110 -0.53 3.92 -4.63
C ILE A 110 -1.22 4.10 -3.27
N GLY A 111 -0.79 3.35 -2.25
CA GLY A 111 -1.48 3.24 -0.96
C GLY A 111 -2.39 2.03 -0.86
N SER A 112 -2.21 1.06 -1.76
CA SER A 112 -2.85 -0.26 -1.71
C SER A 112 -1.80 -1.34 -1.53
N PHE A 113 -2.15 -2.38 -0.74
CA PHE A 113 -1.24 -3.45 -0.34
C PHE A 113 -2.00 -4.76 -0.24
N SER A 114 -1.41 -5.85 -0.75
CA SER A 114 -2.03 -7.17 -0.66
C SER A 114 -1.09 -8.16 0.01
N PHE A 115 -1.65 -9.02 0.84
CA PHE A 115 -0.95 -10.09 1.53
C PHE A 115 -1.59 -11.41 1.13
N GLN A 116 -0.77 -12.39 0.82
CA GLN A 116 -1.24 -13.73 0.50
C GLN A 116 -1.98 -14.36 1.69
N ARG A 117 -1.57 -13.99 2.92
CA ARG A 117 -2.20 -14.39 4.17
C ARG A 117 -2.30 -13.18 5.11
N ALA A 118 -3.45 -12.99 5.73
CA ALA A 118 -3.68 -11.93 6.71
C ALA A 118 -2.72 -12.03 7.91
N GLU A 119 -2.33 -13.26 8.28
CA GLU A 119 -1.32 -13.50 9.32
C GLU A 119 0.01 -12.79 9.03
N THR A 120 0.44 -12.76 7.75
CA THR A 120 1.68 -12.04 7.35
C THR A 120 1.57 -10.55 7.67
N PHE A 121 0.44 -9.92 7.34
CA PHE A 121 0.20 -8.52 7.72
C PHE A 121 0.27 -8.34 9.23
N LEU A 122 -0.46 -9.16 9.99
CA LEU A 122 -0.52 -9.05 11.45
C LEU A 122 0.86 -9.20 12.10
N GLN A 123 1.66 -10.17 11.65
CA GLN A 123 3.02 -10.37 12.15
C GLN A 123 3.92 -9.17 11.86
N CYS A 124 3.85 -8.62 10.65
CA CYS A 124 4.70 -7.50 10.23
C CYS A 124 4.31 -6.20 10.93
N VAL A 125 3.01 -5.92 11.05
CA VAL A 125 2.54 -4.70 11.72
C VAL A 125 2.83 -4.75 13.23
N ASP A 126 2.69 -5.90 13.87
CA ASP A 126 3.04 -6.07 15.28
C ASP A 126 4.54 -5.86 15.53
N SER A 127 5.39 -6.40 14.64
CA SER A 127 6.84 -6.18 14.69
C SER A 127 7.21 -4.70 14.51
N MET A 128 6.60 -4.04 13.53
CA MET A 128 6.79 -2.59 13.29
C MET A 128 6.41 -1.75 14.52
N ILE A 129 5.25 -2.04 15.13
CA ILE A 129 4.77 -1.33 16.33
C ILE A 129 5.68 -1.61 17.53
N ALA A 130 6.08 -2.86 17.75
CA ALA A 130 6.97 -3.23 18.84
C ALA A 130 8.34 -2.51 18.75
N LYS A 131 8.82 -2.29 17.53
CA LYS A 131 10.04 -1.51 17.24
C LYS A 131 9.81 0.01 17.23
N ASN A 132 8.56 0.46 17.38
CA ASN A 132 8.13 1.86 17.28
C ASN A 132 8.62 2.58 16.00
N ARG A 133 8.56 1.90 14.86
CA ARG A 133 8.99 2.43 13.55
C ARG A 133 7.93 3.37 12.99
N ARG A 134 8.04 4.64 13.30
CA ARG A 134 7.10 5.70 12.89
C ARG A 134 7.72 6.64 11.87
N ILE A 135 6.89 7.17 10.98
CA ILE A 135 7.20 8.32 10.14
C ILE A 135 6.21 9.44 10.49
N ASN A 136 6.71 10.64 10.80
CA ASN A 136 5.89 11.78 11.24
C ASN A 136 4.92 11.43 12.40
N ASN A 137 5.38 10.62 13.35
CA ASN A 137 4.61 10.08 14.49
C ASN A 137 3.48 9.10 14.14
N GLU A 138 3.39 8.65 12.90
CA GLU A 138 2.36 7.72 12.42
C GLU A 138 2.96 6.37 12.00
N PHE A 139 2.16 5.31 12.12
CA PHE A 139 2.46 3.98 11.59
C PHE A 139 1.87 3.85 10.18
N TYR A 140 2.72 3.86 9.16
CA TYR A 140 2.36 3.68 7.75
C TYR A 140 2.42 2.22 7.34
N ILE A 141 1.56 1.82 6.39
CA ILE A 141 1.62 0.47 5.80
C ILE A 141 2.90 0.31 4.96
N ASP A 142 3.41 1.37 4.32
CA ASP A 142 4.72 1.35 3.65
C ASP A 142 5.83 0.82 4.57
N VAL A 143 5.84 1.27 5.83
CA VAL A 143 6.82 0.82 6.85
C VAL A 143 6.55 -0.63 7.25
N THR A 144 5.28 -1.07 7.26
CA THR A 144 4.93 -2.48 7.47
C THR A 144 5.47 -3.35 6.33
N MET A 145 5.43 -2.86 5.08
CA MET A 145 5.99 -3.58 3.94
C MET A 145 7.52 -3.68 4.01
N ASP A 146 8.20 -2.61 4.43
CA ASP A 146 9.64 -2.63 4.67
C ASP A 146 10.00 -3.58 5.83
N GLU A 147 9.19 -3.62 6.87
CA GLU A 147 9.32 -4.61 7.95
C GLU A 147 9.13 -6.04 7.46
N SER A 148 8.20 -6.27 6.51
CA SER A 148 7.98 -7.58 5.90
C SER A 148 9.24 -8.09 5.19
N ILE A 149 9.92 -7.21 4.44
CA ILE A 149 11.21 -7.53 3.80
C ILE A 149 12.26 -7.88 4.87
N GLY A 150 12.34 -7.07 5.93
CA GLY A 150 13.27 -7.29 7.04
C GLY A 150 13.05 -8.61 7.80
N LEU A 151 11.82 -9.13 7.80
CA LEU A 151 11.45 -10.42 8.37
C LEU A 151 11.67 -11.61 7.41
N GLY A 152 12.14 -11.35 6.18
CA GLY A 152 12.45 -12.37 5.18
C GLY A 152 11.28 -12.79 4.30
N PHE A 153 10.17 -12.06 4.31
CA PHE A 153 9.06 -12.30 3.39
C PHE A 153 9.39 -11.79 1.98
N VAL A 154 8.91 -12.52 0.97
CA VAL A 154 9.03 -12.12 -0.43
C VAL A 154 7.96 -11.05 -0.72
N VAL A 155 8.40 -9.82 -0.92
CA VAL A 155 7.57 -8.67 -1.27
C VAL A 155 7.87 -8.24 -2.70
N ARG A 156 6.84 -7.93 -3.49
CA ARG A 156 7.00 -7.47 -4.88
C ARG A 156 6.12 -6.26 -5.17
N PRO A 157 6.56 -5.32 -6.00
CA PRO A 157 5.66 -4.32 -6.56
C PRO A 157 4.69 -4.99 -7.53
N PHE A 158 3.43 -4.59 -7.47
CA PHE A 158 2.41 -4.86 -8.48
C PHE A 158 2.08 -3.56 -9.19
N GLU A 159 2.60 -3.39 -10.40
CA GLU A 159 2.39 -2.18 -11.19
C GLU A 159 1.02 -2.23 -11.86
N VAL A 160 0.23 -1.18 -11.66
CA VAL A 160 -1.09 -1.05 -12.26
C VAL A 160 -1.00 -0.47 -13.67
N GLU A 161 -1.97 -0.78 -14.52
CA GLU A 161 -2.05 -0.27 -15.89
C GLU A 161 -2.40 1.22 -15.91
N GLN A 162 -3.32 1.64 -15.02
CA GLN A 162 -3.69 3.03 -14.85
C GLN A 162 -3.89 3.36 -13.37
N TYR A 163 -3.41 4.53 -12.97
CA TYR A 163 -3.61 5.11 -11.65
C TYR A 163 -4.37 6.43 -11.75
N VAL A 164 -5.45 6.57 -10.99
CA VAL A 164 -6.27 7.78 -10.90
C VAL A 164 -6.27 8.26 -9.45
N CYS A 165 -5.75 9.46 -9.22
CA CYS A 165 -5.70 10.07 -7.89
C CYS A 165 -6.90 11.01 -7.67
N TRP A 166 -7.52 10.90 -6.49
CA TRP A 166 -8.57 11.80 -6.00
C TRP A 166 -8.21 12.44 -4.65
N GLY A 167 -6.95 12.30 -4.24
CA GLY A 167 -6.47 12.69 -2.91
C GLY A 167 -6.45 14.19 -2.64
N THR A 168 -6.70 15.03 -3.67
CA THR A 168 -6.87 16.47 -3.50
C THR A 168 -8.14 16.96 -4.21
N PRO A 169 -8.75 18.08 -3.77
CA PRO A 169 -9.87 18.68 -4.47
C PRO A 169 -9.58 18.94 -5.95
N GLN A 170 -8.37 19.38 -6.27
CA GLN A 170 -7.95 19.62 -7.65
C GLN A 170 -7.94 18.34 -8.48
N ASN A 171 -7.38 17.24 -7.96
CA ASN A 171 -7.37 15.95 -8.66
C ASN A 171 -8.80 15.46 -8.93
N LEU A 172 -9.69 15.61 -7.95
CA LEU A 172 -11.09 15.22 -8.12
C LEU A 172 -11.81 16.06 -9.16
N ASP A 173 -11.54 17.37 -9.22
CA ASP A 173 -12.13 18.28 -10.21
C ASP A 173 -11.59 18.00 -11.62
N GLU A 174 -10.30 17.71 -11.77
CA GLU A 174 -9.70 17.28 -13.04
C GLU A 174 -10.35 15.99 -13.55
N TYR A 175 -10.53 14.99 -12.67
CA TYR A 175 -11.19 13.72 -13.01
C TYR A 175 -12.65 13.91 -13.44
N ARG A 176 -13.39 14.81 -12.80
CA ARG A 176 -14.80 15.08 -13.15
C ARG A 176 -14.97 15.78 -14.49
N ASN A 177 -13.93 16.45 -14.98
CA ASN A 177 -13.93 17.22 -16.22
C ASN A 177 -13.24 16.48 -17.39
N SER A 178 -12.67 15.30 -17.15
CA SER A 178 -12.07 14.41 -18.16
C SER A 178 -13.12 13.45 -18.72
#